data_ad4f0d341e3020c7d569141734355ad4
#
_entry.id   ad4f0d341e3020c7d569141734355ad4
#
_cell.length_a   1.000
_cell.length_b   1.000
_cell.length_c   1.000
_cell.angle_alpha   90.00
_cell.angle_beta   90.00
_cell.angle_gamma   90.00
#
_symmetry.space_group_name_H-M   'P 1'
#
loop_
_entity.id
_entity.type
_entity.pdbx_description
1 polymer ?
#
loop_
_entity_poly.entity_id
_entity_poly.type
_entity_poly.pdbx_seq_one_letter_code
_entity_poly.pdbx_strand_id
1 'polypeptide(L)'
;MANKSKNRGRCTTGGSHSSSSRSASGTSSAGRVPHGFKHAKSLGQNFLNDQNVIDDIVAGSLIDEQTLVIEVGPGEGALTSELVEVAGYVIAIELDDRLIPILRTKFALHDNFEVIHGDILKADIESIVNDAMRKHDLTRTRV
;
A
#
# COMPACT_ATOMS: atom_id res chain seq x y z
N MET A 1 -3.12 -61.01 12.64
CA MET A 1 -1.79 -61.51 12.30
C MET A 1 -0.85 -60.30 12.35
N ALA A 2 -0.23 -59.98 13.42
CA ALA A 2 0.99 -60.43 14.07
C ALA A 2 2.23 -60.40 13.17
N ASN A 3 3.11 -59.45 13.41
CA ASN A 3 4.46 -59.65 13.94
C ASN A 3 5.23 -58.31 13.96
N LYS A 4 5.63 -57.83 14.96
CA LYS A 4 6.71 -57.69 15.92
C LYS A 4 8.11 -58.03 15.36
N SER A 5 9.04 -57.08 15.36
CA SER A 5 10.37 -57.32 15.94
C SER A 5 11.13 -56.04 16.27
N LYS A 6 11.59 -56.01 17.49
CA LYS A 6 12.55 -55.07 18.12
C LYS A 6 13.96 -55.36 17.60
N ASN A 7 14.84 -54.33 17.55
CA ASN A 7 16.17 -54.56 18.10
C ASN A 7 16.79 -53.27 18.66
N ARG A 8 17.39 -53.42 19.83
CA ARG A 8 18.15 -52.44 20.60
C ARG A 8 19.63 -52.66 20.29
N GLY A 9 20.39 -51.58 20.26
CA GLY A 9 21.84 -51.63 20.31
C GLY A 9 22.41 -50.33 20.88
N ARG A 10 22.96 -50.42 22.05
CA ARG A 10 23.60 -49.41 22.91
C ARG A 10 25.10 -49.57 22.77
N CYS A 11 25.88 -48.46 22.80
CA CYS A 11 27.18 -48.26 23.50
C CYS A 11 27.85 -47.01 22.91
N THR A 12 28.16 -46.03 23.64
CA THR A 12 29.09 -45.58 24.72
C THR A 12 30.41 -45.00 24.17
N THR A 13 30.67 -43.82 24.70
CA THR A 13 31.92 -43.18 25.10
C THR A 13 32.87 -42.53 24.08
N GLY A 14 33.06 -41.27 24.25
CA GLY A 14 34.32 -40.67 24.68
C GLY A 14 35.06 -39.86 23.62
N GLY A 15 35.44 -38.61 23.95
CA GLY A 15 36.54 -37.97 23.34
C GLY A 15 36.37 -36.48 23.02
N SER A 16 36.69 -35.68 24.01
CA SER A 16 36.95 -34.23 23.87
C SER A 16 38.16 -33.98 22.97
N HIS A 17 38.06 -33.06 22.04
CA HIS A 17 39.18 -32.16 21.65
C HIS A 17 38.64 -30.87 21.04
N SER A 18 39.02 -29.81 21.72
CA SER A 18 38.94 -28.41 21.29
C SER A 18 39.84 -28.15 20.09
N SER A 19 39.35 -27.49 19.07
CA SER A 19 40.18 -26.60 18.27
C SER A 19 39.31 -25.55 17.57
N SER A 20 39.65 -24.34 17.89
CA SER A 20 39.19 -23.07 17.31
C SER A 20 39.51 -22.98 15.84
N SER A 21 38.56 -22.56 15.01
CA SER A 21 38.93 -21.78 13.81
C SER A 21 37.70 -21.01 13.28
N ARG A 22 37.78 -19.73 13.50
CA ARG A 22 37.46 -18.60 12.61
C ARG A 22 36.23 -18.68 11.72
N SER A 23 35.26 -17.90 12.16
CA SER A 23 34.13 -17.33 11.45
C SER A 23 34.54 -16.70 10.08
N ALA A 24 33.93 -17.17 9.01
CA ALA A 24 33.78 -16.40 7.79
C ALA A 24 32.35 -15.84 7.79
N SER A 25 32.23 -14.57 8.11
CA SER A 25 30.99 -13.78 7.98
C SER A 25 30.74 -13.50 6.50
N GLY A 26 29.90 -14.30 5.88
CA GLY A 26 29.27 -13.93 4.61
C GLY A 26 28.17 -12.92 4.87
N THR A 27 28.47 -11.64 4.72
CA THR A 27 27.47 -10.58 4.70
C THR A 27 26.76 -10.63 3.35
N SER A 28 25.60 -11.27 3.31
CA SER A 28 24.61 -11.03 2.27
C SER A 28 24.09 -9.60 2.46
N SER A 29 24.52 -8.69 1.59
CA SER A 29 23.97 -7.36 1.49
C SER A 29 22.55 -7.46 0.91
N ALA A 30 21.56 -7.72 1.77
CA ALA A 30 20.19 -7.42 1.46
C ALA A 30 20.10 -5.91 1.27
N GLY A 31 19.69 -5.50 0.06
CA GLY A 31 19.56 -4.11 -0.31
C GLY A 31 18.71 -3.37 0.72
N ARG A 32 19.34 -2.45 1.44
CA ARG A 32 18.66 -1.50 2.31
C ARG A 32 17.80 -0.61 1.42
N VAL A 33 16.50 -0.80 1.42
CA VAL A 33 15.55 0.22 0.97
C VAL A 33 15.86 1.50 1.77
N PRO A 34 15.97 2.67 1.12
CA PRO A 34 16.23 3.91 1.83
C PRO A 34 15.10 4.16 2.83
N HIS A 35 15.40 4.06 4.11
CA HIS A 35 14.49 4.47 5.16
C HIS A 35 14.36 6.00 5.13
N GLY A 36 13.12 6.47 5.00
CA GLY A 36 12.73 7.75 5.53
C GLY A 36 12.48 8.84 4.52
N PHE A 37 11.30 8.77 3.90
CA PHE A 37 10.59 9.98 3.59
C PHE A 37 10.34 10.71 4.91
N LYS A 38 11.05 11.82 5.17
CA LYS A 38 10.71 12.71 6.28
C LYS A 38 9.47 13.48 5.84
N HIS A 39 8.32 13.04 6.33
CA HIS A 39 7.06 13.74 6.13
C HIS A 39 7.20 15.18 6.59
N ALA A 40 6.89 16.12 5.70
CA ALA A 40 6.94 17.52 6.04
C ALA A 40 5.73 17.83 6.95
N LYS A 41 5.94 17.81 8.25
CA LYS A 41 4.94 18.25 9.25
C LYS A 41 4.36 19.64 8.98
N SER A 42 5.02 20.41 8.10
CA SER A 42 4.57 21.75 7.68
C SER A 42 3.28 21.75 6.86
N LEU A 43 2.86 20.61 6.27
CA LEU A 43 1.64 20.50 5.48
C LEU A 43 0.48 19.82 6.23
N GLY A 44 0.65 19.54 7.54
CA GLY A 44 -0.40 18.91 8.35
C GLY A 44 -0.75 17.47 7.93
N GLN A 45 0.18 16.80 7.25
CA GLN A 45 -0.03 15.43 6.76
C GLN A 45 -0.12 14.43 7.91
N ASN A 46 -1.30 13.88 8.13
CA ASN A 46 -1.53 12.69 8.94
C ASN A 46 -1.88 11.54 7.97
N PHE A 47 -1.00 10.54 7.91
CA PHE A 47 -1.24 9.38 7.04
C PHE A 47 -2.20 8.42 7.73
N LEU A 48 -3.29 8.09 7.02
CA LEU A 48 -4.22 7.04 7.43
C LEU A 48 -3.54 5.69 7.21
N ASN A 49 -3.29 4.94 8.28
CA ASN A 49 -2.60 3.65 8.23
C ASN A 49 -3.35 2.53 8.98
N ASP A 50 -4.53 2.83 9.52
CA ASP A 50 -5.36 1.84 10.20
C ASP A 50 -6.32 1.21 9.20
N GLN A 51 -6.07 -0.07 8.87
CA GLN A 51 -6.86 -0.79 7.86
C GLN A 51 -8.33 -0.90 8.27
N ASN A 52 -8.65 -1.06 9.55
CA ASN A 52 -10.05 -1.16 9.97
C ASN A 52 -10.80 0.16 9.71
N VAL A 53 -10.12 1.30 9.91
CA VAL A 53 -10.71 2.61 9.62
C VAL A 53 -10.89 2.80 8.12
N ILE A 54 -9.94 2.35 7.31
CA ILE A 54 -10.03 2.39 5.84
C ILE A 54 -11.22 1.55 5.37
N ASP A 55 -11.34 0.33 5.86
CA ASP A 55 -12.43 -0.58 5.52
C ASP A 55 -13.80 0.00 5.90
N ASP A 56 -13.90 0.61 7.09
CA ASP A 56 -15.13 1.28 7.56
C ASP A 56 -15.49 2.48 6.67
N ILE A 57 -14.51 3.28 6.23
CA ILE A 57 -14.74 4.40 5.31
C ILE A 57 -15.29 3.89 3.98
N VAL A 58 -14.66 2.89 3.39
CA VAL A 58 -15.08 2.33 2.10
C VAL A 58 -16.47 1.71 2.21
N ALA A 59 -16.72 0.89 3.23
CA ALA A 59 -18.03 0.25 3.46
C ALA A 59 -19.15 1.27 3.70
N GLY A 60 -18.85 2.37 4.42
CA GLY A 60 -19.82 3.42 4.73
C GLY A 60 -20.08 4.40 3.58
N SER A 61 -19.21 4.47 2.58
CA SER A 61 -19.27 5.47 1.52
C SER A 61 -20.28 5.15 0.41
N LEU A 62 -20.80 3.91 0.34
CA LEU A 62 -21.70 3.44 -0.70
C LEU A 62 -21.16 3.66 -2.13
N ILE A 63 -19.88 3.39 -2.31
CA ILE A 63 -19.17 3.47 -3.58
C ILE A 63 -19.41 2.18 -4.37
N ASP A 64 -19.53 2.31 -5.68
CA ASP A 64 -19.61 1.22 -6.64
C ASP A 64 -19.00 1.59 -8.00
N GLU A 65 -19.05 0.68 -8.95
CA GLU A 65 -18.51 0.81 -10.32
C GLU A 65 -19.08 2.01 -11.12
N GLN A 66 -20.17 2.63 -10.65
CA GLN A 66 -20.78 3.81 -11.27
C GLN A 66 -20.41 5.11 -10.53
N THR A 67 -19.51 5.02 -9.57
CA THR A 67 -19.16 6.15 -8.70
C THR A 67 -17.80 6.74 -9.08
N LEU A 68 -17.78 8.05 -9.32
CA LEU A 68 -16.56 8.86 -9.33
C LEU A 68 -16.20 9.23 -7.89
N VAL A 69 -15.00 8.94 -7.47
CA VAL A 69 -14.45 9.37 -6.18
C VAL A 69 -13.42 10.48 -6.37
N ILE A 70 -13.56 11.55 -5.60
CA ILE A 70 -12.55 12.60 -5.47
C ILE A 70 -11.91 12.44 -4.09
N GLU A 71 -10.67 11.98 -4.05
CA GLU A 71 -9.90 11.86 -2.81
C GLU A 71 -9.01 13.07 -2.61
N VAL A 72 -9.12 13.73 -1.48
CA VAL A 72 -8.33 14.92 -1.13
C VAL A 72 -7.19 14.53 -0.21
N GLY A 73 -5.95 14.75 -0.67
CA GLY A 73 -4.75 14.44 0.10
C GLY A 73 -4.54 12.93 0.29
N PRO A 74 -4.40 12.14 -0.77
CA PRO A 74 -4.25 10.68 -0.71
C PRO A 74 -3.02 10.23 0.10
N GLY A 75 -2.05 11.12 0.32
CA GLY A 75 -0.81 10.79 0.98
C GLY A 75 -0.03 9.72 0.20
N GLU A 76 0.30 8.61 0.85
CA GLU A 76 0.94 7.46 0.18
C GLU A 76 -0.08 6.50 -0.47
N GLY A 77 -1.36 6.87 -0.49
CA GLY A 77 -2.41 6.14 -1.18
C GLY A 77 -2.90 4.89 -0.44
N ALA A 78 -3.03 4.95 0.88
CA ALA A 78 -3.56 3.83 1.66
C ALA A 78 -5.07 3.65 1.38
N LEU A 79 -5.87 4.71 1.52
CA LEU A 79 -7.28 4.69 1.18
C LEU A 79 -7.49 4.53 -0.33
N THR A 80 -6.68 5.21 -1.14
CA THR A 80 -6.70 5.08 -2.61
C THR A 80 -6.65 3.62 -3.05
N SER A 81 -5.83 2.78 -2.38
CA SER A 81 -5.67 1.37 -2.74
C SER A 81 -6.97 0.58 -2.65
N GLU A 82 -7.82 0.89 -1.68
CA GLU A 82 -9.14 0.25 -1.54
C GLU A 82 -10.18 0.90 -2.47
N LEU A 83 -10.08 2.22 -2.68
CA LEU A 83 -11.02 2.95 -3.55
C LEU A 83 -10.94 2.49 -5.01
N VAL A 84 -9.74 2.24 -5.54
CA VAL A 84 -9.58 1.80 -6.95
C VAL A 84 -10.14 0.40 -7.21
N GLU A 85 -10.31 -0.42 -6.16
CA GLU A 85 -10.89 -1.77 -6.27
C GLU A 85 -12.42 -1.74 -6.37
N VAL A 86 -13.09 -0.67 -5.89
CA VAL A 86 -14.55 -0.63 -5.78
C VAL A 86 -15.20 0.49 -6.61
N ALA A 87 -14.48 1.58 -6.85
CA ALA A 87 -14.99 2.75 -7.57
C ALA A 87 -14.88 2.59 -9.09
N GLY A 88 -15.83 3.21 -9.82
CA GLY A 88 -15.72 3.32 -11.27
C GLY A 88 -14.52 4.14 -11.73
N TYR A 89 -14.23 5.24 -11.04
CA TYR A 89 -13.04 6.05 -11.26
C TYR A 89 -12.63 6.83 -10.01
N VAL A 90 -11.33 6.98 -9.79
CA VAL A 90 -10.76 7.71 -8.65
C VAL A 90 -9.87 8.83 -9.15
N ILE A 91 -10.15 10.06 -8.73
CA ILE A 91 -9.27 11.22 -8.92
C ILE A 91 -8.74 11.64 -7.57
N ALA A 92 -7.43 11.52 -7.38
CA ALA A 92 -6.75 11.99 -6.18
C ALA A 92 -6.17 13.40 -6.43
N ILE A 93 -6.42 14.34 -5.52
CA ILE A 93 -5.86 15.70 -5.58
C ILE A 93 -4.85 15.84 -4.45
N GLU A 94 -3.57 15.99 -4.83
CA GLU A 94 -2.45 16.02 -3.88
C GLU A 94 -1.69 17.36 -4.01
N LEU A 95 -1.44 17.98 -2.86
CA LEU A 95 -0.71 19.25 -2.76
C LEU A 95 0.82 19.05 -2.76
N ASP A 96 1.27 17.91 -2.21
CA ASP A 96 2.70 17.61 -2.10
C ASP A 96 3.23 17.00 -3.41
N ASP A 97 4.00 17.78 -4.16
CA ASP A 97 4.59 17.39 -5.44
C ASP A 97 5.47 16.12 -5.36
N ARG A 98 6.03 15.82 -4.17
CA ARG A 98 6.87 14.65 -3.92
C ARG A 98 6.08 13.35 -3.92
N LEU A 99 4.78 13.41 -3.59
CA LEU A 99 3.90 12.24 -3.56
C LEU A 99 3.34 11.88 -4.94
N ILE A 100 3.26 12.82 -5.86
CA ILE A 100 2.73 12.60 -7.21
C ILE A 100 3.43 11.45 -7.95
N PRO A 101 4.78 11.41 -8.06
CA PRO A 101 5.46 10.30 -8.74
C PRO A 101 5.27 8.95 -8.01
N ILE A 102 5.14 8.98 -6.68
CA ILE A 102 4.89 7.77 -5.87
C ILE A 102 3.51 7.20 -6.21
N LEU A 103 2.48 8.04 -6.18
CA LEU A 103 1.11 7.64 -6.50
C LEU A 103 0.98 7.15 -7.95
N ARG A 104 1.57 7.86 -8.91
CA ARG A 104 1.58 7.43 -10.31
C ARG A 104 2.23 6.07 -10.51
N THR A 105 3.33 5.80 -9.80
CA THR A 105 4.01 4.52 -9.88
C THR A 105 3.20 3.41 -9.20
N LYS A 106 2.65 3.69 -8.01
CA LYS A 106 1.88 2.73 -7.24
C LYS A 106 0.63 2.26 -7.98
N PHE A 107 -0.06 3.18 -8.64
CA PHE A 107 -1.32 2.93 -9.34
C PHE A 107 -1.17 2.85 -10.86
N ALA A 108 0.03 2.63 -11.38
CA ALA A 108 0.30 2.62 -12.83
C ALA A 108 -0.47 1.55 -13.63
N LEU A 109 -0.97 0.51 -12.96
CA LEU A 109 -1.74 -0.57 -13.59
C LEU A 109 -3.26 -0.41 -13.43
N HIS A 110 -3.73 0.65 -12.76
CA HIS A 110 -5.15 0.94 -12.59
C HIS A 110 -5.59 1.97 -13.63
N ASP A 111 -6.38 1.53 -14.61
CA ASP A 111 -6.91 2.40 -15.67
C ASP A 111 -8.01 3.35 -15.15
N ASN A 112 -8.51 3.10 -13.94
CA ASN A 112 -9.53 3.90 -13.25
C ASN A 112 -8.96 4.86 -12.21
N PHE A 113 -7.67 5.25 -12.34
CA PHE A 113 -7.03 6.16 -11.40
C PHE A 113 -6.32 7.32 -12.09
N GLU A 114 -6.49 8.52 -11.54
CA GLU A 114 -5.74 9.71 -11.93
C GLU A 114 -5.31 10.50 -10.69
N VAL A 115 -4.07 11.04 -10.69
CA VAL A 115 -3.61 11.98 -9.67
C VAL A 115 -3.34 13.35 -10.27
N ILE A 116 -3.95 14.38 -9.67
CA ILE A 116 -3.82 15.78 -10.01
C ILE A 116 -2.97 16.47 -8.94
N HIS A 117 -1.88 17.11 -9.34
CA HIS A 117 -1.13 17.99 -8.44
C HIS A 117 -1.85 19.32 -8.30
N GLY A 118 -2.30 19.65 -7.09
CA GLY A 118 -3.02 20.89 -6.88
C GLY A 118 -3.51 21.12 -5.44
N ASP A 119 -3.90 22.36 -5.21
CA ASP A 119 -4.57 22.79 -3.98
C ASP A 119 -6.08 22.64 -4.16
N ILE A 120 -6.72 21.76 -3.40
CA ILE A 120 -8.16 21.51 -3.47
C ILE A 120 -8.98 22.80 -3.29
N LEU A 121 -8.50 23.75 -2.49
CA LEU A 121 -9.18 25.03 -2.27
C LEU A 121 -9.15 25.96 -3.48
N LYS A 122 -8.32 25.68 -4.48
CA LYS A 122 -8.17 26.45 -5.72
C LYS A 122 -8.60 25.68 -6.96
N ALA A 123 -8.81 24.37 -6.81
CA ALA A 123 -9.20 23.51 -7.92
C ALA A 123 -10.65 23.78 -8.34
N ASP A 124 -10.91 23.77 -9.62
CA ASP A 124 -12.26 23.79 -10.19
C ASP A 124 -12.85 22.37 -10.15
N ILE A 125 -13.34 21.99 -8.96
CA ILE A 125 -13.89 20.65 -8.69
C ILE A 125 -15.09 20.36 -9.59
N GLU A 126 -15.94 21.36 -9.85
CA GLU A 126 -17.11 21.17 -10.70
C GLU A 126 -16.71 20.78 -12.13
N SER A 127 -15.72 21.45 -12.70
CA SER A 127 -15.20 21.10 -14.03
C SER A 127 -14.56 19.72 -14.05
N ILE A 128 -13.72 19.39 -13.04
CA ILE A 128 -13.07 18.08 -12.91
C ILE A 128 -14.12 16.95 -12.84
N VAL A 129 -15.13 17.10 -12.00
CA VAL A 129 -16.20 16.12 -11.83
C VAL A 129 -16.99 15.95 -13.13
N ASN A 130 -17.45 17.05 -13.75
CA ASN A 130 -18.25 16.98 -14.96
C ASN A 130 -17.50 16.34 -16.12
N ASP A 131 -16.22 16.63 -16.26
CA ASP A 131 -15.38 16.05 -17.31
C ASP A 131 -15.15 14.56 -17.09
N ALA A 132 -14.83 14.17 -15.86
CA ALA A 132 -14.63 12.76 -15.52
C ALA A 132 -15.90 11.92 -15.65
N MET A 133 -17.03 12.41 -15.12
CA MET A 133 -18.30 11.71 -15.22
C MET A 133 -18.72 11.48 -16.67
N ARG A 134 -18.55 12.48 -17.52
CA ARG A 134 -18.85 12.37 -18.97
C ARG A 134 -17.91 11.42 -19.68
N LYS A 135 -16.59 11.48 -19.37
CA LYS A 135 -15.56 10.68 -20.03
C LYS A 135 -15.68 9.19 -19.68
N HIS A 136 -16.07 8.89 -18.44
CA HIS A 136 -16.11 7.53 -17.92
C HIS A 136 -17.53 6.98 -17.74
N ASP A 137 -18.56 7.70 -18.21
CA ASP A 137 -19.99 7.33 -18.15
C ASP A 137 -20.46 6.99 -16.72
N LEU A 138 -20.08 7.84 -15.76
CA LEU A 138 -20.36 7.66 -14.34
C LEU A 138 -21.62 8.42 -13.93
N THR A 139 -22.35 7.92 -12.94
CA THR A 139 -23.67 8.46 -12.55
C THR A 139 -23.69 9.05 -11.14
N ARG A 140 -22.67 8.79 -10.33
CA ARG A 140 -22.57 9.24 -8.94
C ARG A 140 -21.19 9.82 -8.63
N THR A 141 -21.13 10.71 -7.66
CA THR A 141 -19.87 11.31 -7.17
C THR A 141 -19.80 11.23 -5.65
N ARG A 142 -18.60 10.99 -5.12
CA ARG A 142 -18.22 11.12 -3.72
C ARG A 142 -16.95 11.97 -3.59
N VAL A 143 -16.91 12.81 -2.56
CA VAL A 143 -15.74 13.65 -2.22
C VAL A 143 -15.36 13.42 -0.77
#